data_3ead6f2d7b1dc73c4c4f15ed8dfcb4a3
#
_entry.id   3ead6f2d7b1dc73c4c4f15ed8dfcb4a3
#
_cell.length_a   1.000
_cell.length_b   1.000
_cell.length_c   1.000
_cell.angle_alpha   90.00
_cell.angle_beta   90.00
_cell.angle_gamma   90.00
#
_symmetry.space_group_name_H-M   'P 1'
#
loop_
_entity.id
_entity.type
_entity.pdbx_description
1 polymer ?
#
loop_
_entity_poly.entity_id
_entity_poly.type
_entity_poly.pdbx_seq_one_letter_code
_entity_poly.pdbx_strand_id
1 'polypeptide(L)'
;LSPYFVNTGNYRTGEQISKLGEFYAACIKETLGEDFDAMFGPAYKGIPLVTSAAGALAREYGINKPYFFNRKEAKDHGEGGSLVGYQPKDGDRVIIIEDVITAGTAVRETVPVLKAAAEVGVTDMFISVNRCEVGQNPGKTAVMEVKDEFGITVHAIVTAQDIHEYLQSKPEYENVLKLMEDYMAKYCVF
;
A
#
# COMPACT_ATOMS: atom_id res chain seq x y z
N LEU A 1 2.88 -21.18 -5.78
CA LEU A 1 4.07 -20.83 -4.98
C LEU A 1 4.83 -19.74 -5.73
N SER A 2 4.86 -18.54 -5.16
CA SER A 2 5.61 -17.42 -5.71
C SER A 2 7.12 -17.68 -5.60
N PRO A 3 7.94 -17.35 -6.61
CA PRO A 3 9.39 -17.43 -6.54
C PRO A 3 10.01 -16.35 -5.65
N TYR A 4 9.23 -15.37 -5.25
CA TYR A 4 9.62 -14.29 -4.33
C TYR A 4 8.54 -14.05 -3.28
N PHE A 5 8.94 -13.50 -2.15
CA PHE A 5 8.04 -13.10 -1.08
C PHE A 5 8.48 -11.76 -0.50
N VAL A 6 7.66 -10.74 -0.73
CA VAL A 6 7.86 -9.42 -0.12
C VAL A 6 7.08 -9.36 1.18
N ASN A 7 7.79 -9.17 2.27
CA ASN A 7 7.23 -8.98 3.60
C ASN A 7 7.87 -7.75 4.25
N THR A 8 7.13 -6.66 4.29
CA THR A 8 7.63 -5.41 4.88
C THR A 8 7.95 -5.53 6.38
N GLY A 9 7.39 -6.53 7.06
CA GLY A 9 7.78 -6.89 8.42
C GLY A 9 9.23 -7.37 8.58
N ASN A 10 9.94 -7.65 7.48
CA ASN A 10 11.36 -7.98 7.51
C ASN A 10 12.27 -6.75 7.48
N TYR A 11 11.76 -5.57 7.25
CA TYR A 11 12.49 -4.31 7.38
C TYR A 11 12.58 -3.94 8.87
N ARG A 12 13.73 -4.25 9.49
CA ARG A 12 13.92 -4.23 10.95
C ARG A 12 14.84 -3.11 11.44
N THR A 13 15.45 -2.37 10.53
CA THR A 13 16.34 -1.26 10.87
C THR A 13 15.76 0.08 10.42
N GLY A 14 16.20 1.15 11.10
CA GLY A 14 15.82 2.51 10.71
C GLY A 14 16.18 2.86 9.27
N GLU A 15 17.34 2.39 8.80
CA GLU A 15 17.78 2.58 7.41
C GLU A 15 16.83 1.91 6.41
N GLN A 16 16.47 0.65 6.66
CA GLN A 16 15.57 -0.10 5.78
C GLN A 16 14.18 0.52 5.69
N ILE A 17 13.57 0.86 6.84
CA ILE A 17 12.23 1.44 6.85
C ILE A 17 12.24 2.88 6.31
N SER A 18 13.30 3.65 6.54
CA SER A 18 13.46 4.99 5.95
C SER A 18 13.54 4.90 4.44
N LYS A 19 14.36 3.98 3.90
CA LYS A 19 14.50 3.79 2.46
C LYS A 19 13.17 3.36 1.80
N LEU A 20 12.43 2.47 2.44
CA LEU A 20 11.10 2.08 1.97
C LEU A 20 10.13 3.29 1.97
N GLY A 21 10.18 4.12 3.01
CA GLY A 21 9.41 5.35 3.10
C GLY A 21 9.71 6.35 1.96
N GLU A 22 10.98 6.46 1.54
CA GLU A 22 11.39 7.26 0.38
C GLU A 22 10.75 6.76 -0.92
N PHE A 23 10.67 5.44 -1.14
CA PHE A 23 10.00 4.88 -2.32
C PHE A 23 8.50 5.12 -2.32
N TYR A 24 7.82 4.99 -1.17
CA TYR A 24 6.41 5.38 -1.06
C TYR A 24 6.23 6.87 -1.35
N ALA A 25 7.06 7.72 -0.76
CA ALA A 25 6.99 9.16 -0.95
C ALA A 25 7.18 9.56 -2.42
N ALA A 26 8.15 8.95 -3.12
CA ALA A 26 8.37 9.17 -4.55
C ALA A 26 7.14 8.77 -5.38
N CYS A 27 6.59 7.56 -5.13
CA CYS A 27 5.40 7.07 -5.83
C CYS A 27 4.18 7.98 -5.60
N ILE A 28 3.94 8.41 -4.36
CA ILE A 28 2.85 9.35 -4.02
C ILE A 28 3.05 10.68 -4.74
N LYS A 29 4.27 11.24 -4.68
CA LYS A 29 4.62 12.51 -5.31
C LYS A 29 4.41 12.48 -6.82
N GLU A 30 4.85 11.43 -7.49
CA GLU A 30 4.70 11.27 -8.95
C GLU A 30 3.24 11.08 -9.36
N THR A 31 2.44 10.40 -8.53
CA THR A 31 1.06 10.06 -8.86
C THR A 31 0.07 11.18 -8.54
N LEU A 32 0.14 11.72 -7.33
CA LEU A 32 -0.85 12.66 -6.80
C LEU A 32 -0.29 14.07 -6.54
N GLY A 33 1.03 14.23 -6.45
CA GLY A 33 1.60 15.48 -5.99
C GLY A 33 1.16 15.79 -4.55
N GLU A 34 0.38 16.83 -4.37
CA GLU A 34 -0.19 17.26 -3.09
C GLU A 34 -1.72 17.06 -3.00
N ASP A 35 -2.31 16.43 -4.03
CA ASP A 35 -3.77 16.31 -4.16
C ASP A 35 -4.35 15.21 -3.28
N PHE A 36 -4.13 15.33 -1.98
CA PHE A 36 -4.75 14.55 -0.90
C PHE A 36 -4.62 15.33 0.42
N ASP A 37 -5.44 15.00 1.42
CA ASP A 37 -5.49 15.72 2.69
C ASP A 37 -4.79 14.97 3.83
N ALA A 38 -4.91 13.64 3.87
CA ALA A 38 -4.31 12.82 4.92
C ALA A 38 -3.93 11.42 4.42
N MET A 39 -3.03 10.76 5.16
CA MET A 39 -2.57 9.40 4.90
C MET A 39 -3.01 8.47 6.02
N PHE A 40 -3.52 7.29 5.65
CA PHE A 40 -3.94 6.26 6.59
C PHE A 40 -3.10 4.99 6.45
N GLY A 41 -2.60 4.48 7.57
CA GLY A 41 -1.88 3.20 7.63
C GLY A 41 -2.63 2.16 8.45
N PRO A 42 -3.24 1.13 7.84
CA PRO A 42 -3.96 0.09 8.58
C PRO A 42 -3.06 -0.66 9.56
N ALA A 43 -3.56 -0.88 10.79
CA ALA A 43 -2.81 -1.66 11.78
C ALA A 43 -2.68 -3.14 11.34
N TYR A 44 -1.50 -3.74 11.49
CA TYR A 44 -0.31 -3.17 12.17
C TYR A 44 0.80 -2.76 11.21
N LYS A 45 0.93 -3.40 10.04
CA LYS A 45 2.03 -3.16 9.09
C LYS A 45 1.96 -1.78 8.43
N GLY A 46 0.76 -1.26 8.18
CA GLY A 46 0.57 0.07 7.63
C GLY A 46 1.10 1.19 8.54
N ILE A 47 1.18 0.97 9.85
CA ILE A 47 1.64 2.01 10.79
C ILE A 47 3.08 2.45 10.48
N PRO A 48 4.11 1.59 10.50
CA PRO A 48 5.47 2.00 10.15
C PRO A 48 5.59 2.51 8.71
N LEU A 49 4.78 1.98 7.78
CA LEU A 49 4.80 2.41 6.38
C LEU A 49 4.29 3.85 6.24
N VAL A 50 3.11 4.16 6.78
CA VAL A 50 2.54 5.51 6.70
C VAL A 50 3.41 6.53 7.42
N THR A 51 3.98 6.16 8.57
CA THR A 51 4.86 7.05 9.34
C THR A 51 6.15 7.38 8.58
N SER A 52 6.78 6.37 7.98
CA SER A 52 8.00 6.59 7.19
C SER A 52 7.73 7.33 5.89
N ALA A 53 6.62 7.03 5.19
CA ALA A 53 6.20 7.74 3.99
C ALA A 53 5.91 9.23 4.27
N ALA A 54 5.18 9.52 5.37
CA ALA A 54 4.90 10.90 5.79
C ALA A 54 6.18 11.68 6.08
N GLY A 55 7.11 11.07 6.82
CA GLY A 55 8.41 11.68 7.13
C GLY A 55 9.24 11.93 5.88
N ALA A 56 9.25 11.00 4.92
CA ALA A 56 9.96 11.14 3.65
C ALA A 56 9.32 12.22 2.77
N LEU A 57 7.99 12.26 2.63
CA LEU A 57 7.27 13.32 1.88
C LEU A 57 7.62 14.71 2.41
N ALA A 58 7.59 14.89 3.72
CA ALA A 58 7.91 16.17 4.34
C ALA A 58 9.39 16.58 4.11
N ARG A 59 10.32 15.63 4.27
CA ARG A 59 11.75 15.87 4.20
C ARG A 59 12.25 16.07 2.78
N GLU A 60 11.83 15.18 1.84
CA GLU A 60 12.38 15.14 0.48
C GLU A 60 11.61 16.06 -0.48
N TYR A 61 10.32 16.27 -0.26
CA TYR A 61 9.44 16.98 -1.18
C TYR A 61 8.74 18.21 -0.59
N GLY A 62 8.92 18.49 0.72
CA GLY A 62 8.24 19.58 1.40
C GLY A 62 6.72 19.36 1.57
N ILE A 63 6.22 18.16 1.26
CA ILE A 63 4.81 17.80 1.36
C ILE A 63 4.51 17.36 2.78
N ASN A 64 3.98 18.29 3.59
CA ASN A 64 3.71 18.04 5.00
C ASN A 64 2.20 17.76 5.22
N LYS A 65 1.81 16.50 5.05
CA LYS A 65 0.43 16.05 5.25
C LYS A 65 0.29 15.25 6.54
N PRO A 66 -0.84 15.36 7.25
CA PRO A 66 -1.10 14.56 8.43
C PRO A 66 -1.25 13.07 8.11
N TYR A 67 -0.96 12.24 9.09
CA TYR A 67 -1.19 10.81 9.00
C TYR A 67 -1.86 10.26 10.26
N PHE A 68 -2.50 9.11 10.12
CA PHE A 68 -3.17 8.40 11.20
C PHE A 68 -3.28 6.90 10.91
N PHE A 69 -3.66 6.15 11.92
CA PHE A 69 -3.84 4.71 11.83
C PHE A 69 -4.93 4.24 12.80
N ASN A 70 -5.44 3.03 12.63
CA ASN A 70 -6.42 2.45 13.54
C ASN A 70 -5.76 1.60 14.63
N ARG A 71 -6.49 1.43 15.73
CA ARG A 71 -6.27 0.34 16.69
C ARG A 71 -7.14 -0.85 16.30
N LYS A 72 -6.66 -2.08 16.52
CA LYS A 72 -7.51 -3.27 16.34
C LYS A 72 -8.49 -3.48 17.50
N GLU A 73 -8.16 -2.94 18.68
CA GLU A 73 -9.01 -2.99 19.86
C GLU A 73 -9.33 -1.56 20.30
N ALA A 74 -10.62 -1.25 20.44
CA ALA A 74 -11.04 0.03 21.00
C ALA A 74 -10.63 0.12 22.49
N LYS A 75 -10.13 1.28 22.92
CA LYS A 75 -9.89 1.53 24.34
C LYS A 75 -11.06 2.29 24.94
N ASP A 76 -11.53 1.82 26.09
CA ASP A 76 -12.60 2.44 26.86
C ASP A 76 -12.14 3.66 27.68
N HIS A 77 -10.81 3.91 27.77
CA HIS A 77 -10.22 4.95 28.62
C HIS A 77 -9.11 5.73 27.89
N GLY A 78 -9.04 7.03 28.16
CA GLY A 78 -8.06 7.98 27.62
C GLY A 78 -8.54 8.67 26.35
N GLU A 79 -7.65 8.87 25.36
CA GLU A 79 -8.06 9.31 24.03
C GLU A 79 -8.93 8.22 23.40
N GLY A 80 -10.24 8.33 23.60
CA GLY A 80 -11.24 7.38 23.11
C GLY A 80 -11.24 7.34 21.57
N GLY A 81 -11.62 6.17 21.00
CA GLY A 81 -11.78 5.98 19.58
C GLY A 81 -10.87 4.91 19.01
N SER A 82 -11.19 4.51 17.79
CA SER A 82 -10.45 3.50 17.03
C SER A 82 -9.25 4.07 16.24
N LEU A 83 -9.16 5.41 16.10
CA LEU A 83 -8.12 6.11 15.35
C LEU A 83 -7.08 6.79 16.25
N VAL A 84 -5.84 6.84 15.80
CA VAL A 84 -4.68 7.48 16.45
C VAL A 84 -4.00 8.40 15.46
N GLY A 85 -3.65 9.61 15.90
CA GLY A 85 -3.06 10.66 15.07
C GLY A 85 -4.11 11.63 14.57
N TYR A 86 -4.07 11.97 13.29
CA TYR A 86 -5.02 12.89 12.69
C TYR A 86 -6.45 12.36 12.81
N GLN A 87 -7.39 13.25 13.10
CA GLN A 87 -8.82 12.93 13.08
C GLN A 87 -9.40 13.45 11.76
N PRO A 88 -9.79 12.55 10.84
CA PRO A 88 -10.29 12.96 9.52
C PRO A 88 -11.59 13.75 9.65
N LYS A 89 -11.82 14.64 8.69
CA LYS A 89 -13.00 15.52 8.61
C LYS A 89 -13.80 15.19 7.36
N ASP A 90 -15.05 15.59 7.37
CA ASP A 90 -15.92 15.50 6.20
C ASP A 90 -15.30 16.24 5.00
N GLY A 91 -15.24 15.56 3.88
CA GLY A 91 -14.65 16.06 2.65
C GLY A 91 -13.15 15.79 2.49
N ASP A 92 -12.45 15.32 3.53
CA ASP A 92 -11.02 14.95 3.39
C ASP A 92 -10.83 13.85 2.35
N ARG A 93 -9.81 14.01 1.54
CA ARG A 93 -9.31 13.01 0.62
C ARG A 93 -8.18 12.21 1.31
N VAL A 94 -8.50 10.99 1.68
CA VAL A 94 -7.59 10.10 2.43
C VAL A 94 -7.01 9.05 1.50
N ILE A 95 -5.67 8.92 1.50
CA ILE A 95 -4.97 7.84 0.80
C ILE A 95 -4.56 6.75 1.78
N ILE A 96 -4.58 5.48 1.32
CA ILE A 96 -4.20 4.32 2.14
C ILE A 96 -2.77 3.91 1.80
N ILE A 97 -1.96 3.62 2.83
CA ILE A 97 -0.60 3.10 2.69
C ILE A 97 -0.55 1.70 3.30
N GLU A 98 -0.32 0.69 2.46
CA GLU A 98 -0.30 -0.72 2.87
C GLU A 98 0.90 -1.48 2.26
N ASP A 99 1.21 -2.69 2.71
CA ASP A 99 2.36 -3.44 2.20
C ASP A 99 2.08 -4.13 0.85
N VAL A 100 1.08 -4.97 0.79
CA VAL A 100 0.65 -5.70 -0.42
C VAL A 100 -0.86 -5.93 -0.39
N ILE A 101 -1.45 -6.20 -1.54
CA ILE A 101 -2.82 -6.70 -1.64
C ILE A 101 -2.78 -8.18 -2.04
N THR A 102 -3.54 -9.01 -1.30
CA THR A 102 -3.77 -10.42 -1.66
C THR A 102 -5.22 -10.64 -2.13
N ALA A 103 -6.17 -10.60 -1.20
CA ALA A 103 -7.59 -10.80 -1.50
C ALA A 103 -8.46 -9.54 -1.28
N GLY A 104 -7.83 -8.37 -1.10
CA GLY A 104 -8.55 -7.12 -0.80
C GLY A 104 -9.18 -7.05 0.61
N THR A 105 -8.91 -8.02 1.47
CA THR A 105 -9.51 -8.08 2.83
C THR A 105 -9.18 -6.83 3.65
N ALA A 106 -7.93 -6.37 3.61
CA ALA A 106 -7.52 -5.18 4.33
C ALA A 106 -8.31 -3.93 3.90
N VAL A 107 -8.61 -3.78 2.61
CA VAL A 107 -9.42 -2.67 2.10
C VAL A 107 -10.86 -2.78 2.59
N ARG A 108 -11.45 -3.99 2.54
CA ARG A 108 -12.83 -4.25 3.04
C ARG A 108 -12.98 -3.97 4.52
N GLU A 109 -11.95 -4.17 5.32
CA GLU A 109 -11.92 -3.83 6.75
C GLU A 109 -11.67 -2.33 6.99
N THR A 110 -10.81 -1.71 6.17
CA THR A 110 -10.35 -0.33 6.34
C THR A 110 -11.40 0.71 5.93
N VAL A 111 -12.01 0.54 4.75
CA VAL A 111 -12.96 1.54 4.21
C VAL A 111 -14.13 1.82 5.15
N PRO A 112 -14.78 0.81 5.77
CA PRO A 112 -15.82 1.06 6.77
C PRO A 112 -15.33 1.84 8.01
N VAL A 113 -14.10 1.58 8.46
CA VAL A 113 -13.51 2.30 9.61
C VAL A 113 -13.33 3.78 9.30
N LEU A 114 -12.82 4.09 8.10
CA LEU A 114 -12.63 5.47 7.65
C LEU A 114 -13.97 6.20 7.49
N LYS A 115 -14.94 5.58 6.82
CA LYS A 115 -16.29 6.14 6.63
C LYS A 115 -17.11 6.28 7.92
N ALA A 116 -16.83 5.47 8.95
CA ALA A 116 -17.45 5.63 10.25
C ALA A 116 -16.88 6.81 11.04
N ALA A 117 -15.67 7.25 10.72
CA ALA A 117 -15.03 8.38 11.39
C ALA A 117 -15.48 9.74 10.81
N ALA A 118 -15.62 9.85 9.48
CA ALA A 118 -16.07 11.05 8.77
C ALA A 118 -16.48 10.70 7.33
N GLU A 119 -17.18 11.60 6.65
CA GLU A 119 -17.50 11.46 5.21
C GLU A 119 -16.25 11.74 4.34
N VAL A 120 -15.28 10.81 4.35
CA VAL A 120 -14.03 10.94 3.63
C VAL A 120 -14.10 10.32 2.24
N GLY A 121 -13.38 10.94 1.28
CA GLY A 121 -13.08 10.36 -0.02
C GLY A 121 -11.86 9.46 0.07
N VAL A 122 -11.99 8.16 -0.26
CA VAL A 122 -10.88 7.22 -0.35
C VAL A 122 -10.77 6.77 -1.80
N THR A 123 -9.85 7.38 -2.55
CA THR A 123 -9.73 7.18 -4.00
C THR A 123 -8.47 6.44 -4.42
N ASP A 124 -7.45 6.47 -3.55
CA ASP A 124 -6.11 5.98 -3.87
C ASP A 124 -5.51 5.16 -2.73
N MET A 125 -4.78 4.12 -3.10
CA MET A 125 -4.04 3.26 -2.19
C MET A 125 -2.65 2.98 -2.77
N PHE A 126 -1.63 3.01 -1.92
CA PHE A 126 -0.24 2.76 -2.29
C PHE A 126 0.26 1.49 -1.61
N ILE A 127 0.87 0.61 -2.41
CA ILE A 127 1.44 -0.66 -1.94
C ILE A 127 2.88 -0.83 -2.41
N SER A 128 3.64 -1.68 -1.74
CA SER A 128 5.03 -1.94 -2.13
C SER A 128 5.10 -2.72 -3.44
N VAL A 129 4.34 -3.80 -3.57
CA VAL A 129 4.39 -4.69 -4.75
C VAL A 129 3.00 -5.11 -5.19
N ASN A 130 2.70 -4.92 -6.46
CA ASN A 130 1.59 -5.58 -7.14
C ASN A 130 2.10 -6.87 -7.80
N ARG A 131 1.71 -8.01 -7.26
CA ARG A 131 2.10 -9.32 -7.79
C ARG A 131 1.33 -9.73 -9.04
N CYS A 132 0.33 -8.95 -9.44
CA CYS A 132 -0.56 -9.21 -10.58
C CYS A 132 -1.27 -10.57 -10.52
N GLU A 133 -1.33 -11.22 -9.35
CA GLU A 133 -1.98 -12.51 -9.18
C GLU A 133 -3.49 -12.42 -9.38
N VAL A 134 -4.07 -13.50 -9.90
CA VAL A 134 -5.53 -13.69 -9.94
C VAL A 134 -6.10 -13.49 -8.54
N GLY A 135 -7.13 -12.65 -8.43
CA GLY A 135 -7.87 -12.39 -7.21
C GLY A 135 -8.90 -13.48 -6.90
N GLN A 136 -10.00 -13.09 -6.32
CA GLN A 136 -11.11 -14.01 -6.02
C GLN A 136 -11.91 -14.37 -7.26
N ASN A 137 -11.99 -13.48 -8.24
CA ASN A 137 -12.72 -13.68 -9.48
C ASN A 137 -11.76 -14.09 -10.61
N PRO A 138 -12.06 -15.14 -11.39
CA PRO A 138 -11.24 -15.54 -12.53
C PRO A 138 -11.06 -14.39 -13.52
N GLY A 139 -9.83 -14.19 -13.99
CA GLY A 139 -9.49 -13.16 -14.97
C GLY A 139 -9.34 -11.75 -14.42
N LYS A 140 -9.47 -11.55 -13.12
CA LYS A 140 -9.21 -10.26 -12.45
C LYS A 140 -8.13 -10.40 -11.39
N THR A 141 -7.31 -9.35 -11.25
CA THR A 141 -6.40 -9.24 -10.11
C THR A 141 -7.12 -8.68 -8.89
N ALA A 142 -6.55 -8.88 -7.70
CA ALA A 142 -7.08 -8.24 -6.48
C ALA A 142 -7.11 -6.70 -6.58
N VAL A 143 -6.19 -6.10 -7.33
CA VAL A 143 -6.18 -4.66 -7.60
C VAL A 143 -7.38 -4.23 -8.44
N MET A 144 -7.71 -4.99 -9.49
CA MET A 144 -8.91 -4.75 -10.31
C MET A 144 -10.19 -4.89 -9.49
N GLU A 145 -10.27 -5.91 -8.63
CA GLU A 145 -11.43 -6.12 -7.76
C GLU A 145 -11.64 -4.95 -6.79
N VAL A 146 -10.57 -4.44 -6.19
CA VAL A 146 -10.63 -3.26 -5.31
C VAL A 146 -11.12 -2.02 -6.07
N LYS A 147 -10.67 -1.84 -7.32
CA LYS A 147 -11.16 -0.74 -8.17
C LYS A 147 -12.64 -0.87 -8.47
N ASP A 148 -13.09 -2.07 -8.84
CA ASP A 148 -14.50 -2.32 -9.19
C ASP A 148 -15.43 -2.18 -7.99
N GLU A 149 -15.01 -2.66 -6.80
CA GLU A 149 -15.85 -2.71 -5.59
C GLU A 149 -15.89 -1.36 -4.86
N PHE A 150 -14.75 -0.66 -4.77
CA PHE A 150 -14.60 0.53 -3.93
C PHE A 150 -14.31 1.81 -4.72
N GLY A 151 -14.02 1.72 -6.01
CA GLY A 151 -13.56 2.86 -6.80
C GLY A 151 -12.12 3.29 -6.51
N ILE A 152 -11.39 2.55 -5.66
CA ILE A 152 -10.02 2.87 -5.22
C ILE A 152 -9.02 2.44 -6.29
N THR A 153 -8.18 3.36 -6.72
CA THR A 153 -7.03 3.06 -7.59
C THR A 153 -5.84 2.63 -6.73
N VAL A 154 -5.27 1.47 -7.07
CA VAL A 154 -4.10 0.96 -6.35
C VAL A 154 -2.84 1.24 -7.16
N HIS A 155 -1.90 1.93 -6.55
CA HIS A 155 -0.58 2.27 -7.09
C HIS A 155 0.46 1.40 -6.39
N ALA A 156 1.32 0.75 -7.16
CA ALA A 156 2.40 -0.07 -6.63
C ALA A 156 3.75 0.59 -6.90
N ILE A 157 4.68 0.51 -5.95
CA ILE A 157 6.06 0.96 -6.15
C ILE A 157 6.72 0.11 -7.24
N VAL A 158 6.47 -1.21 -7.23
CA VAL A 158 6.90 -2.15 -8.28
C VAL A 158 5.80 -3.16 -8.59
N THR A 159 5.80 -3.68 -9.80
CA THR A 159 4.91 -4.76 -10.26
C THR A 159 5.68 -6.05 -10.53
N ALA A 160 4.95 -7.15 -10.73
CA ALA A 160 5.57 -8.41 -11.18
C ALA A 160 6.27 -8.24 -12.53
N GLN A 161 5.75 -7.36 -13.42
CA GLN A 161 6.36 -7.05 -14.71
C GLN A 161 7.70 -6.32 -14.53
N ASP A 162 7.76 -5.32 -13.66
CA ASP A 162 8.99 -4.57 -13.38
C ASP A 162 10.08 -5.50 -12.82
N ILE A 163 9.70 -6.44 -11.94
CA ILE A 163 10.62 -7.47 -11.42
C ILE A 163 11.11 -8.37 -12.55
N HIS A 164 10.22 -8.82 -13.42
CA HIS A 164 10.58 -9.66 -14.57
C HIS A 164 11.55 -8.93 -15.52
N GLU A 165 11.25 -7.68 -15.89
CA GLU A 165 12.12 -6.87 -16.74
C GLU A 165 13.50 -6.66 -16.11
N TYR A 166 13.55 -6.40 -14.81
CA TYR A 166 14.82 -6.31 -14.09
C TYR A 166 15.62 -7.61 -14.16
N LEU A 167 14.99 -8.76 -13.93
CA LEU A 167 15.64 -10.06 -14.01
C LEU A 167 16.15 -10.36 -15.42
N GLN A 168 15.40 -10.00 -16.47
CA GLN A 168 15.85 -10.14 -17.88
C GLN A 168 17.11 -9.33 -18.18
N SER A 169 17.27 -8.19 -17.52
CA SER A 169 18.46 -7.33 -17.71
C SER A 169 19.73 -7.85 -17.03
N LYS A 170 19.64 -8.97 -16.28
CA LYS A 170 20.70 -9.48 -15.41
C LYS A 170 21.00 -10.96 -15.68
N PRO A 171 22.05 -11.26 -16.46
CA PRO A 171 22.41 -12.65 -16.81
C PRO A 171 22.63 -13.57 -15.60
N GLU A 172 23.09 -13.03 -14.47
CA GLU A 172 23.29 -13.77 -13.24
C GLU A 172 22.01 -14.34 -12.62
N TYR A 173 20.82 -13.86 -13.05
CA TYR A 173 19.50 -14.29 -12.56
C TYR A 173 18.72 -15.19 -13.54
N GLU A 174 19.36 -15.76 -14.57
CA GLU A 174 18.69 -16.59 -15.58
C GLU A 174 17.81 -17.71 -14.97
N ASN A 175 18.30 -18.39 -13.94
CA ASN A 175 17.52 -19.43 -13.25
C ASN A 175 16.29 -18.89 -12.53
N VAL A 176 16.41 -17.68 -11.96
CA VAL A 176 15.31 -17.01 -11.25
C VAL A 176 14.29 -16.47 -12.25
N LEU A 177 14.77 -15.95 -13.39
CA LEU A 177 13.93 -15.48 -14.49
C LEU A 177 12.97 -16.57 -14.97
N LYS A 178 13.48 -17.77 -15.23
CA LYS A 178 12.65 -18.89 -15.65
C LYS A 178 11.57 -19.27 -14.63
N LEU A 179 11.92 -19.26 -13.34
CA LEU A 179 10.93 -19.49 -12.27
C LEU A 179 9.88 -18.37 -12.22
N MET A 180 10.27 -17.15 -12.52
CA MET A 180 9.36 -15.99 -12.58
C MET A 180 8.40 -16.11 -13.77
N GLU A 181 8.90 -16.50 -14.94
CA GLU A 181 8.09 -16.71 -16.14
C GLU A 181 7.05 -17.83 -15.95
N ASP A 182 7.46 -18.98 -15.40
CA ASP A 182 6.55 -20.08 -15.07
C ASP A 182 5.47 -19.67 -14.06
N TYR A 183 5.85 -18.87 -13.08
CA TYR A 183 4.92 -18.32 -12.08
C TYR A 183 3.94 -17.33 -12.70
N MET A 184 4.43 -16.38 -13.51
CA MET A 184 3.58 -15.36 -14.16
C MET A 184 2.57 -16.01 -15.10
N ALA A 185 2.99 -16.98 -15.91
CA ALA A 185 2.13 -17.71 -16.83
C ALA A 185 1.00 -18.48 -16.12
N LYS A 186 1.24 -18.91 -14.89
CA LYS A 186 0.29 -19.74 -14.14
C LYS A 186 -0.65 -18.95 -13.23
N TYR A 187 -0.19 -17.86 -12.65
CA TYR A 187 -0.88 -17.18 -11.56
C TYR A 187 -1.22 -15.71 -11.82
N CYS A 188 -0.61 -15.07 -12.81
CA CYS A 188 -0.80 -13.65 -13.04
C CYS A 188 -1.79 -13.37 -14.17
N VAL A 189 -2.43 -12.20 -14.08
CA VAL A 189 -3.29 -11.58 -15.09
C VAL A 189 -2.69 -10.22 -15.43
N PHE A 190 -2.59 -9.92 -16.74
CA PHE A 190 -2.04 -8.66 -17.26
C PHE A 190 -3.00 -8.01 -18.21
#